data_91386f6ed57a03f150d9ef61a17c9833
#
_entry.id   91386f6ed57a03f150d9ef61a17c9833
#
_cell.length_a   1.000
_cell.length_b   1.000
_cell.length_c   1.000
_cell.angle_alpha   90.00
_cell.angle_beta   90.00
_cell.angle_gamma   90.00
#
_symmetry.space_group_name_H-M   'P 1'
#
loop_
_entity.id
_entity.type
_entity.pdbx_description
1 polymer ?
#
loop_
_entity_poly.entity_id
_entity_poly.type
_entity_poly.pdbx_seq_one_letter_code
_entity_poly.pdbx_strand_id
1 'polypeptide(L)'
;MKYFSMLILSLAFMACQSDTPPEQTAPDQTMQQDQMQQQPTAQIDVSDDELEQFVEISTELQGIQMESQQDMVAIVENEDLSLDIYNQIAESRHMGQSDEDLDVSAEDMEKYERASEGIAQVEIEVEAEMEEKIEEHGMSMDRFREINIAMQQDPEMQQRVQQFMQQQQEGMMQEQPQSGQY
;
A
#
# COMPACT_ATOMS: atom_id res chain seq x y z
N MET A 1 7.11 -17.88 -7.01
CA MET A 1 6.93 -17.37 -5.66
C MET A 1 8.05 -16.39 -5.33
N LYS A 2 8.14 -15.33 -6.05
CA LYS A 2 9.07 -14.21 -5.81
C LYS A 2 8.39 -13.00 -6.45
N TYR A 3 8.36 -11.89 -5.75
CA TYR A 3 7.83 -10.58 -6.15
C TYR A 3 6.46 -10.21 -5.58
N PHE A 4 6.36 -10.14 -4.23
CA PHE A 4 5.41 -9.25 -3.60
C PHE A 4 6.16 -8.44 -2.55
N SER A 5 7.03 -7.59 -3.04
CA SER A 5 7.79 -6.65 -2.19
C SER A 5 7.86 -5.32 -2.91
N MET A 6 7.36 -4.30 -2.26
CA MET A 6 7.62 -2.90 -2.57
C MET A 6 6.44 -2.09 -3.11
N LEU A 7 5.65 -1.59 -2.18
CA LEU A 7 4.88 -0.37 -2.44
C LEU A 7 4.99 0.54 -1.21
N ILE A 8 6.20 1.07 -1.01
CA ILE A 8 6.42 2.20 -0.10
C ILE A 8 6.30 3.47 -0.93
N LEU A 9 5.25 4.21 -0.66
CA LEU A 9 4.93 5.50 -1.24
C LEU A 9 5.87 6.57 -0.65
N SER A 10 6.95 6.90 -1.36
CA SER A 10 7.83 8.00 -1.01
C SER A 10 7.32 9.29 -1.66
N LEU A 11 6.66 10.14 -0.89
CA LEU A 11 6.44 11.54 -1.28
C LEU A 11 7.75 12.31 -1.07
N ALA A 12 8.49 12.54 -2.14
CA ALA A 12 9.59 13.50 -2.14
C ALA A 12 9.10 14.83 -2.71
N PHE A 13 8.96 15.81 -1.83
CA PHE A 13 8.80 17.22 -2.19
C PHE A 13 10.15 17.74 -2.69
N MET A 14 10.25 18.10 -3.96
CA MET A 14 11.44 18.75 -4.48
C MET A 14 11.13 20.20 -4.87
N ALA A 15 11.65 21.11 -4.06
CA ALA A 15 11.61 22.54 -4.29
C ALA A 15 12.59 22.92 -5.42
N CYS A 16 12.09 23.72 -6.37
CA CYS A 16 12.89 24.35 -7.43
C CYS A 16 13.87 25.37 -6.88
N GLN A 17 15.10 25.33 -7.31
CA GLN A 17 15.96 26.51 -7.39
C GLN A 17 16.60 26.60 -8.77
N SER A 18 16.32 27.74 -9.42
CA SER A 18 16.86 28.14 -10.69
C SER A 18 18.23 28.76 -10.51
N ASP A 19 19.19 28.37 -11.33
CA ASP A 19 20.34 29.20 -11.70
C ASP A 19 20.90 28.75 -13.06
N THR A 20 20.90 29.64 -14.02
CA THR A 20 21.49 29.55 -15.36
C THR A 20 22.60 30.57 -15.44
N PRO A 21 23.54 30.60 -16.45
CA PRO A 21 24.12 29.64 -17.40
C PRO A 21 25.66 29.62 -17.38
N PRO A 22 26.43 29.11 -18.36
CA PRO A 22 26.41 29.43 -19.78
C PRO A 22 26.63 28.26 -20.78
N GLU A 23 26.07 28.45 -21.91
CA GLU A 23 26.31 28.00 -23.29
C GLU A 23 27.63 27.27 -23.62
N GLN A 24 27.54 26.02 -24.10
CA GLN A 24 28.48 25.42 -25.05
C GLN A 24 27.77 24.44 -26.01
N THR A 25 27.94 24.76 -27.26
CA THR A 25 27.51 24.19 -28.53
C THR A 25 27.70 22.68 -28.68
N ALA A 26 26.59 21.98 -29.02
CA ALA A 26 26.32 20.91 -29.98
C ALA A 26 27.22 19.65 -30.08
N PRO A 27 26.72 18.46 -30.55
CA PRO A 27 25.73 18.26 -31.60
C PRO A 27 24.59 17.24 -31.25
N ASP A 28 23.45 17.55 -31.82
CA ASP A 28 22.40 16.67 -32.35
C ASP A 28 22.30 15.22 -31.81
N GLN A 29 21.54 15.05 -30.73
CA GLN A 29 20.93 13.77 -30.32
C GLN A 29 19.42 13.97 -30.04
N THR A 30 18.77 14.64 -30.97
CA THR A 30 17.32 14.73 -31.02
C THR A 30 16.81 13.54 -31.82
N MET A 31 16.73 12.36 -31.24
CA MET A 31 15.92 11.23 -31.74
C MET A 31 16.01 9.98 -30.86
N GLN A 32 15.70 10.08 -29.58
CA GLN A 32 15.46 8.84 -28.79
C GLN A 32 14.63 9.07 -27.50
N GLN A 33 13.95 10.20 -27.37
CA GLN A 33 13.17 10.50 -26.15
C GLN A 33 11.65 10.47 -26.35
N ASP A 34 11.18 10.10 -27.55
CA ASP A 34 9.75 10.08 -27.90
C ASP A 34 9.13 8.66 -27.99
N GLN A 35 9.81 7.62 -27.50
CA GLN A 35 9.30 6.25 -27.57
C GLN A 35 9.00 5.61 -26.20
N MET A 36 9.01 6.36 -25.11
CA MET A 36 8.59 5.87 -23.78
C MET A 36 7.22 6.35 -23.33
N GLN A 37 6.44 6.99 -24.18
CA GLN A 37 5.09 7.43 -23.86
C GLN A 37 4.12 6.98 -24.94
N GLN A 38 3.71 5.74 -24.87
CA GLN A 38 2.40 5.26 -25.31
C GLN A 38 2.43 3.73 -25.32
N GLN A 39 2.53 3.11 -24.15
CA GLN A 39 1.76 1.88 -24.01
C GLN A 39 0.29 2.32 -24.04
N PRO A 40 -0.52 1.83 -24.97
CA PRO A 40 -1.95 2.04 -24.90
C PRO A 40 -2.38 1.36 -23.60
N THR A 41 -2.68 2.15 -22.58
CA THR A 41 -3.47 1.69 -21.45
C THR A 41 -4.76 1.19 -22.06
N ALA A 42 -4.93 -0.12 -22.09
CA ALA A 42 -6.22 -0.69 -22.44
C ALA A 42 -7.20 -0.09 -21.45
N GLN A 43 -8.01 0.89 -21.93
CA GLN A 43 -9.11 1.41 -21.12
C GLN A 43 -10.00 0.21 -20.83
N ILE A 44 -9.93 -0.27 -19.60
CA ILE A 44 -10.85 -1.30 -19.16
C ILE A 44 -12.20 -0.64 -18.96
N ASP A 45 -13.24 -1.28 -19.46
CA ASP A 45 -14.60 -0.85 -19.20
C ASP A 45 -14.97 -1.34 -17.79
N VAL A 46 -15.25 -0.39 -16.89
CA VAL A 46 -15.67 -0.65 -15.52
C VAL A 46 -17.01 0.02 -15.29
N SER A 47 -18.02 -0.80 -15.02
CA SER A 47 -19.37 -0.34 -14.72
C SER A 47 -19.44 0.39 -13.38
N ASP A 48 -20.51 1.15 -13.14
CA ASP A 48 -20.74 1.80 -11.86
C ASP A 48 -20.95 0.78 -10.74
N ASP A 49 -21.61 -0.33 -11.03
CA ASP A 49 -21.82 -1.43 -10.06
C ASP A 49 -20.49 -2.07 -9.65
N GLU A 50 -19.56 -2.29 -10.60
CA GLU A 50 -18.22 -2.81 -10.28
C GLU A 50 -17.38 -1.80 -9.50
N LEU A 51 -17.53 -0.49 -9.75
CA LEU A 51 -16.85 0.52 -8.96
C LEU A 51 -17.40 0.62 -7.54
N GLU A 52 -18.71 0.50 -7.36
CA GLU A 52 -19.33 0.45 -6.03
C GLU A 52 -18.80 -0.75 -5.24
N GLN A 53 -18.82 -1.95 -5.82
CA GLN A 53 -18.22 -3.15 -5.22
C GLN A 53 -16.74 -2.96 -4.90
N PHE A 54 -15.97 -2.38 -5.82
CA PHE A 54 -14.55 -2.10 -5.60
C PHE A 54 -14.32 -1.17 -4.40
N VAL A 55 -15.15 -0.14 -4.22
CA VAL A 55 -15.06 0.80 -3.09
C VAL A 55 -15.42 0.11 -1.78
N GLU A 56 -16.46 -0.72 -1.76
CA GLU A 56 -16.83 -1.51 -0.58
C GLU A 56 -15.70 -2.45 -0.17
N ILE A 57 -15.20 -3.26 -1.11
CA ILE A 57 -14.06 -4.15 -0.90
C ILE A 57 -12.86 -3.36 -0.37
N SER A 58 -12.50 -2.25 -1.03
CA SER A 58 -11.35 -1.45 -0.63
C SER A 58 -11.47 -0.92 0.80
N THR A 59 -12.68 -0.60 1.25
CA THR A 59 -12.94 -0.14 2.62
C THR A 59 -12.75 -1.27 3.63
N GLU A 60 -13.22 -2.48 3.33
CA GLU A 60 -13.04 -3.65 4.19
C GLU A 60 -11.56 -4.08 4.25
N LEU A 61 -10.87 -4.11 3.09
CA LEU A 61 -9.44 -4.42 3.04
C LEU A 61 -8.60 -3.42 3.84
N GLN A 62 -9.00 -2.16 3.87
CA GLN A 62 -8.34 -1.16 4.72
C GLN A 62 -8.52 -1.48 6.22
N GLY A 63 -9.69 -1.99 6.61
CA GLY A 63 -9.95 -2.46 7.97
C GLY A 63 -9.02 -3.61 8.36
N ILE A 64 -8.96 -4.65 7.53
CA ILE A 64 -8.07 -5.81 7.70
C ILE A 64 -6.61 -5.36 7.82
N GLN A 65 -6.18 -4.44 6.98
CA GLN A 65 -4.81 -3.92 7.01
C GLN A 65 -4.49 -3.14 8.30
N MET A 66 -5.46 -2.39 8.84
CA MET A 66 -5.28 -1.71 10.13
C MET A 66 -5.21 -2.69 11.30
N GLU A 67 -6.03 -3.73 11.30
CA GLU A 67 -6.01 -4.78 12.32
C GLU A 67 -4.70 -5.55 12.28
N SER A 68 -4.25 -5.97 11.09
CA SER A 68 -2.99 -6.68 10.95
C SER A 68 -1.78 -5.87 11.44
N GLN A 69 -1.76 -4.55 11.23
CA GLN A 69 -0.71 -3.69 11.76
C GLN A 69 -0.69 -3.68 13.30
N GLN A 70 -1.86 -3.70 13.94
CA GLN A 70 -1.95 -3.78 15.39
C GLN A 70 -1.46 -5.15 15.90
N ASP A 71 -1.81 -6.22 15.21
CA ASP A 71 -1.37 -7.56 15.55
C ASP A 71 0.15 -7.72 15.39
N MET A 72 0.74 -7.20 14.33
CA MET A 72 2.20 -7.20 14.16
C MET A 72 2.91 -6.43 15.27
N VAL A 73 2.38 -5.27 15.69
CA VAL A 73 2.91 -4.52 16.84
C VAL A 73 2.79 -5.35 18.12
N ALA A 74 1.64 -5.95 18.36
CA ALA A 74 1.40 -6.77 19.54
C ALA A 74 2.34 -8.00 19.60
N ILE A 75 2.65 -8.62 18.46
CA ILE A 75 3.61 -9.74 18.38
C ILE A 75 4.98 -9.28 18.84
N VAL A 76 5.48 -8.13 18.37
CA VAL A 76 6.78 -7.61 18.77
C VAL A 76 6.81 -7.29 20.27
N GLU A 77 5.76 -6.68 20.79
CA GLU A 77 5.63 -6.33 22.22
C GLU A 77 5.53 -7.59 23.11
N ASN A 78 4.81 -8.63 22.64
CA ASN A 78 4.68 -9.90 23.39
C ASN A 78 5.99 -10.68 23.51
N GLU A 79 6.94 -10.44 22.61
CA GLU A 79 8.30 -10.98 22.69
C GLU A 79 9.20 -10.14 23.62
N ASP A 80 8.66 -9.13 24.33
CA ASP A 80 9.44 -8.18 25.13
C ASP A 80 10.56 -7.48 24.31
N LEU A 81 10.27 -7.21 23.01
CA LEU A 81 11.17 -6.49 22.12
C LEU A 81 10.61 -5.10 21.83
N SER A 82 11.44 -4.07 21.89
CA SER A 82 10.99 -2.75 21.49
C SER A 82 10.86 -2.65 19.97
N LEU A 83 9.85 -1.87 19.49
CA LEU A 83 9.67 -1.62 18.05
C LEU A 83 10.89 -0.96 17.42
N ASP A 84 11.62 -0.13 18.17
CA ASP A 84 12.84 0.52 17.69
C ASP A 84 13.93 -0.50 17.37
N ILE A 85 14.16 -1.47 18.26
CA ILE A 85 15.14 -2.54 18.05
C ILE A 85 14.67 -3.45 16.91
N TYR A 86 13.38 -3.81 16.88
CA TYR A 86 12.82 -4.63 15.80
C TYR A 86 13.08 -3.96 14.44
N ASN A 87 12.72 -2.67 14.30
CA ASN A 87 12.89 -1.91 13.07
C ASN A 87 14.38 -1.76 12.70
N GLN A 88 15.25 -1.53 13.67
CA GLN A 88 16.70 -1.43 13.44
C GLN A 88 17.26 -2.71 12.83
N ILE A 89 16.89 -3.88 13.36
CA ILE A 89 17.32 -5.17 12.84
C ILE A 89 16.75 -5.42 11.45
N ALA A 90 15.44 -5.18 11.28
CA ALA A 90 14.74 -5.38 10.01
C ALA A 90 15.36 -4.52 8.89
N GLU A 91 15.62 -3.23 9.15
CA GLU A 91 16.24 -2.31 8.20
C GLU A 91 17.66 -2.74 7.84
N SER A 92 18.47 -3.13 8.82
CA SER A 92 19.84 -3.59 8.60
C SER A 92 19.88 -4.85 7.73
N ARG A 93 19.02 -5.82 7.99
CA ARG A 93 18.89 -7.04 7.18
C ARG A 93 18.40 -6.72 5.76
N HIS A 94 17.47 -5.78 5.63
CA HIS A 94 16.99 -5.32 4.32
C HIS A 94 18.13 -4.68 3.49
N MET A 95 19.03 -3.95 4.15
CA MET A 95 20.22 -3.37 3.52
C MET A 95 21.36 -4.37 3.29
N GLY A 96 21.19 -5.64 3.71
CA GLY A 96 22.20 -6.69 3.55
C GLY A 96 23.38 -6.55 4.51
N GLN A 97 23.20 -5.85 5.62
CA GLN A 97 24.22 -5.74 6.66
C GLN A 97 24.31 -7.06 7.46
N SER A 98 25.50 -7.32 8.01
CA SER A 98 25.69 -8.49 8.86
C SER A 98 25.14 -8.25 10.26
N ASP A 99 24.50 -9.27 10.87
CA ASP A 99 24.02 -9.21 12.23
C ASP A 99 25.17 -8.92 13.23
N GLU A 100 26.42 -9.26 12.88
CA GLU A 100 27.61 -9.00 13.69
C GLU A 100 27.98 -7.51 13.78
N ASP A 101 27.52 -6.71 12.81
CA ASP A 101 27.77 -5.25 12.75
C ASP A 101 26.72 -4.45 13.53
N LEU A 102 25.65 -5.11 14.03
CA LEU A 102 24.59 -4.50 14.81
C LEU A 102 24.97 -4.43 16.29
N ASP A 103 24.80 -3.26 16.89
CA ASP A 103 24.93 -3.09 18.36
C ASP A 103 23.61 -3.53 19.04
N VAL A 104 23.28 -4.81 18.87
CA VAL A 104 22.07 -5.45 19.39
C VAL A 104 22.48 -6.70 20.17
N SER A 105 21.83 -6.95 21.30
CA SER A 105 22.14 -8.13 22.12
C SER A 105 21.73 -9.45 21.43
N ALA A 106 22.40 -10.54 21.74
CA ALA A 106 22.00 -11.87 21.24
C ALA A 106 20.58 -12.26 21.69
N GLU A 107 20.14 -11.79 22.86
CA GLU A 107 18.79 -12.00 23.36
C GLU A 107 17.76 -11.27 22.48
N ASP A 108 18.01 -10.00 22.11
CA ASP A 108 17.11 -9.24 21.24
C ASP A 108 17.07 -9.82 19.82
N MET A 109 18.18 -10.37 19.33
CA MET A 109 18.18 -11.10 18.07
C MET A 109 17.29 -12.34 18.11
N GLU A 110 17.30 -13.13 19.19
CA GLU A 110 16.40 -14.27 19.36
C GLU A 110 14.92 -13.84 19.44
N LYS A 111 14.63 -12.72 20.13
CA LYS A 111 13.29 -12.14 20.19
C LYS A 111 12.84 -11.68 18.81
N TYR A 112 13.71 -11.03 18.06
CA TYR A 112 13.43 -10.61 16.69
C TYR A 112 13.07 -11.79 15.78
N GLU A 113 13.80 -12.91 15.86
CA GLU A 113 13.50 -14.10 15.05
C GLU A 113 12.09 -14.62 15.35
N ARG A 114 11.71 -14.74 16.64
CA ARG A 114 10.38 -15.20 17.03
C ARG A 114 9.28 -14.21 16.59
N ALA A 115 9.50 -12.92 16.78
CA ALA A 115 8.57 -11.90 16.33
C ALA A 115 8.40 -11.93 14.79
N SER A 116 9.50 -12.06 14.06
CA SER A 116 9.47 -12.12 12.58
C SER A 116 8.74 -13.37 12.08
N GLU A 117 8.88 -14.52 12.76
CA GLU A 117 8.13 -15.73 12.41
C GLU A 117 6.62 -15.53 12.65
N GLY A 118 6.24 -14.91 13.78
CA GLY A 118 4.85 -14.58 14.07
C GLY A 118 4.26 -13.58 13.07
N ILE A 119 5.01 -12.55 12.70
CA ILE A 119 4.58 -11.56 11.68
C ILE A 119 4.40 -12.23 10.31
N ALA A 120 5.32 -13.11 9.90
CA ALA A 120 5.17 -13.83 8.64
C ALA A 120 3.90 -14.69 8.59
N GLN A 121 3.46 -15.23 9.75
CA GLN A 121 2.21 -15.96 9.84
C GLN A 121 1.00 -15.03 9.68
N VAL A 122 1.00 -13.86 10.32
CA VAL A 122 -0.05 -12.83 10.15
C VAL A 122 -0.15 -12.37 8.70
N GLU A 123 0.97 -12.16 8.03
CA GLU A 123 0.98 -11.76 6.60
C GLU A 123 0.27 -12.80 5.71
N ILE A 124 0.49 -14.09 5.98
CA ILE A 124 -0.18 -15.18 5.24
C ILE A 124 -1.70 -15.19 5.52
N GLU A 125 -2.09 -15.01 6.77
CA GLU A 125 -3.50 -15.00 7.17
C GLU A 125 -4.24 -13.80 6.57
N VAL A 126 -3.61 -12.63 6.60
CA VAL A 126 -4.14 -11.40 6.00
C VAL A 126 -4.29 -11.53 4.48
N GLU A 127 -3.31 -12.12 3.78
CA GLU A 127 -3.42 -12.34 2.34
C GLU A 127 -4.63 -13.23 2.02
N ALA A 128 -4.83 -14.31 2.77
CA ALA A 128 -5.96 -15.22 2.59
C ALA A 128 -7.29 -14.54 2.91
N GLU A 129 -7.37 -13.75 3.97
CA GLU A 129 -8.57 -13.01 4.35
C GLU A 129 -8.94 -11.94 3.32
N MET A 130 -7.95 -11.22 2.80
CA MET A 130 -8.17 -10.23 1.73
C MET A 130 -8.70 -10.90 0.46
N GLU A 131 -8.17 -12.07 0.08
CA GLU A 131 -8.66 -12.83 -1.07
C GLU A 131 -10.11 -13.30 -0.84
N GLU A 132 -10.41 -13.84 0.34
CA GLU A 132 -11.77 -14.26 0.72
C GLU A 132 -12.77 -13.09 0.64
N LYS A 133 -12.40 -11.91 1.15
CA LYS A 133 -13.26 -10.71 1.10
C LYS A 133 -13.56 -10.27 -0.31
N ILE A 134 -12.58 -10.25 -1.19
CA ILE A 134 -12.78 -9.90 -2.60
C ILE A 134 -13.76 -10.89 -3.26
N GLU A 135 -13.60 -12.19 -3.00
CA GLU A 135 -14.46 -13.23 -3.56
C GLU A 135 -15.91 -13.20 -2.96
N GLU A 136 -16.05 -12.90 -1.67
CA GLU A 136 -17.37 -12.73 -1.02
C GLU A 136 -18.21 -11.64 -1.66
N HIS A 137 -17.59 -10.56 -2.13
CA HIS A 137 -18.25 -9.50 -2.89
C HIS A 137 -18.51 -9.87 -4.36
N GLY A 138 -18.15 -11.07 -4.80
CA GLY A 138 -18.38 -11.56 -6.16
C GLY A 138 -17.40 -11.03 -7.19
N MET A 139 -16.30 -10.43 -6.76
CA MET A 139 -15.22 -9.97 -7.62
C MET A 139 -14.07 -10.98 -7.60
N SER A 140 -13.40 -11.20 -8.74
CA SER A 140 -12.16 -11.99 -8.73
C SER A 140 -10.96 -11.12 -8.37
N MET A 141 -9.93 -11.71 -7.76
CA MET A 141 -8.67 -11.04 -7.45
C MET A 141 -8.06 -10.36 -8.68
N ASP A 142 -8.11 -11.02 -9.84
CA ASP A 142 -7.58 -10.44 -11.09
C ASP A 142 -8.36 -9.21 -11.50
N ARG A 143 -9.71 -9.25 -11.40
CA ARG A 143 -10.55 -8.10 -11.73
C ARG A 143 -10.34 -6.93 -10.77
N PHE A 144 -10.21 -7.22 -9.49
CA PHE A 144 -9.87 -6.21 -8.47
C PHE A 144 -8.54 -5.51 -8.79
N ARG A 145 -7.51 -6.28 -9.17
CA ARG A 145 -6.21 -5.72 -9.59
C ARG A 145 -6.31 -4.89 -10.85
N GLU A 146 -7.07 -5.34 -11.86
CA GLU A 146 -7.28 -4.59 -13.10
C GLU A 146 -7.90 -3.22 -12.80
N ILE A 147 -8.95 -3.17 -11.97
CA ILE A 147 -9.62 -1.92 -11.58
C ILE A 147 -8.64 -1.02 -10.79
N ASN A 148 -7.88 -1.59 -9.87
CA ASN A 148 -6.88 -0.85 -9.08
C ASN A 148 -5.80 -0.20 -9.97
N ILE A 149 -5.29 -0.92 -10.97
CA ILE A 149 -4.31 -0.42 -11.93
C ILE A 149 -4.93 0.68 -12.79
N ALA A 150 -6.15 0.45 -13.30
CA ALA A 150 -6.85 1.44 -14.12
C ALA A 150 -7.14 2.73 -13.33
N MET A 151 -7.56 2.61 -12.07
CA MET A 151 -7.77 3.75 -11.19
C MET A 151 -6.50 4.59 -11.01
N GLN A 152 -5.32 3.97 -10.95
CA GLN A 152 -4.05 4.71 -10.84
C GLN A 152 -3.68 5.47 -12.12
N GLN A 153 -4.19 5.06 -13.27
CA GLN A 153 -3.83 5.58 -14.58
C GLN A 153 -4.90 6.49 -15.19
N ASP A 154 -6.15 6.37 -14.74
CA ASP A 154 -7.30 7.10 -15.28
C ASP A 154 -7.85 8.12 -14.26
N PRO A 155 -7.65 9.44 -14.49
CA PRO A 155 -8.16 10.48 -13.61
C PRO A 155 -9.70 10.55 -13.57
N GLU A 156 -10.41 10.12 -14.62
CA GLU A 156 -11.87 10.09 -14.64
C GLU A 156 -12.38 8.99 -13.70
N MET A 157 -11.75 7.81 -13.73
CA MET A 157 -12.05 6.73 -12.82
C MET A 157 -11.78 7.11 -11.36
N GLN A 158 -10.68 7.82 -11.09
CA GLN A 158 -10.39 8.34 -9.75
C GLN A 158 -11.52 9.26 -9.24
N GLN A 159 -12.05 10.13 -10.08
CA GLN A 159 -13.15 11.02 -9.70
C GLN A 159 -14.44 10.24 -9.42
N ARG A 160 -14.76 9.20 -10.21
CA ARG A 160 -15.91 8.32 -9.97
C ARG A 160 -15.80 7.61 -8.63
N VAL A 161 -14.65 7.00 -8.35
CA VAL A 161 -14.38 6.35 -7.04
C VAL A 161 -14.52 7.34 -5.87
N GLN A 162 -14.00 8.56 -6.00
CA GLN A 162 -14.15 9.57 -4.95
C GLN A 162 -15.64 9.93 -4.71
N GLN A 163 -16.46 9.98 -5.74
CA GLN A 163 -17.89 10.23 -5.60
C GLN A 163 -18.60 9.10 -4.85
N PHE A 164 -18.27 7.82 -5.15
CA PHE A 164 -18.81 6.68 -4.41
C PHE A 164 -18.39 6.69 -2.95
N MET A 165 -17.12 6.95 -2.66
CA MET A 165 -16.63 7.07 -1.27
C MET A 165 -17.35 8.17 -0.48
N GLN A 166 -17.64 9.32 -1.10
CA GLN A 166 -18.39 10.40 -0.47
C GLN A 166 -19.84 10.00 -0.19
N GLN A 167 -20.50 9.32 -1.13
CA GLN A 167 -21.87 8.85 -0.94
C GLN A 167 -21.97 7.84 0.21
N GLN A 168 -21.01 6.92 0.33
CA GLN A 168 -20.98 5.98 1.44
C GLN A 168 -20.83 6.69 2.80
N GLN A 169 -19.93 7.69 2.88
CA GLN A 169 -19.75 8.45 4.13
C GLN A 169 -21.01 9.24 4.51
N GLU A 170 -21.70 9.82 3.55
CA GLU A 170 -22.96 10.54 3.79
C GLU A 170 -24.08 9.58 4.25
N GLY A 171 -24.13 8.37 3.69
CA GLY A 171 -25.07 7.32 4.11
C GLY A 171 -24.87 6.92 5.58
N MET A 172 -23.62 6.69 5.98
CA MET A 172 -23.30 6.32 7.38
C MET A 172 -23.62 7.43 8.40
N MET A 173 -23.52 8.70 8.01
CA MET A 173 -23.85 9.82 8.89
C MET A 173 -25.37 9.99 9.09
N GLN A 174 -26.19 9.51 8.16
CA GLN A 174 -27.66 9.62 8.27
C GLN A 174 -28.28 8.50 9.11
N GLU A 175 -27.59 7.37 9.29
CA GLU A 175 -28.06 6.25 10.10
C GLU A 175 -27.78 6.36 11.60
N GLN A 176 -27.11 7.42 12.06
CA GLN A 176 -27.01 7.66 13.52
C GLN A 176 -28.37 8.13 14.05
N PRO A 177 -29.08 7.29 14.82
CA PRO A 177 -30.35 7.72 15.44
C PRO A 177 -30.02 8.87 16.40
N GLN A 178 -30.75 9.96 16.26
CA GLN A 178 -30.78 11.05 17.24
C GLN A 178 -31.31 10.50 18.57
N SER A 179 -30.50 9.76 19.30
CA SER A 179 -30.82 9.29 20.64
C SER A 179 -30.38 10.34 21.65
N GLY A 180 -31.32 11.12 22.08
CA GLY A 180 -31.13 11.78 23.35
C GLY A 180 -31.59 13.21 23.49
N GLN A 181 -32.89 13.42 23.46
CA GLN A 181 -33.50 14.47 24.26
C GLN A 181 -34.77 13.93 24.91
N TYR A 182 -34.61 13.47 26.13
CA TYR A 182 -35.63 13.45 27.15
C TYR A 182 -34.99 13.82 28.48
#